data_c60f7a495865097d6f74ebe698d5f615
#
_entry.id   c60f7a495865097d6f74ebe698d5f615
#
_cell.length_a   1.000
_cell.length_b   1.000
_cell.length_c   1.000
_cell.angle_alpha   90.00
_cell.angle_beta   90.00
_cell.angle_gamma   90.00
#
_symmetry.space_group_name_H-M   'P 1'
#
loop_
_entity.id
_entity.type
_entity.pdbx_description
1 polymer ?
#
loop_
_entity_poly.entity_id
_entity_poly.type
_entity_poly.pdbx_seq_one_letter_code
_entity_poly.pdbx_strand_id
1 'polypeptide(L)'
;MERRQFLSRGTIATTAILAAAGAASRAAEGQAAAKPVPGELKLRPAEGPMDVAFCISQNSNVIDMAGPWEVFQDVSANGDSAFRLFTVAEKKDSVRATGGLHLIPDHTFEDAPTPRVVVVPAIRGTEGLWSFLRKMSTEADLVMSVCTGAFQLARAGLLDGRNATTHHEFWDEFEKTHPKVKLERGPRYVEHAKVATAGGLTSGIDLALRVVERYFDRATAQATATYMEYRGDGWRG
;
A
#
# COMPACT_ATOMS: atom_id res chain seq x y z
N MET A 1 17.57 -34.46 -3.94
CA MET A 1 17.72 -34.70 -5.38
C MET A 1 16.94 -33.61 -6.10
N GLU A 2 17.36 -32.71 -6.81
CA GLU A 2 18.60 -32.08 -7.25
C GLU A 2 18.31 -30.60 -7.47
N ARG A 3 18.94 -29.74 -6.68
CA ARG A 3 19.00 -28.31 -6.95
C ARG A 3 20.37 -28.03 -7.54
N ARG A 4 20.54 -28.19 -8.83
CA ARG A 4 21.72 -27.69 -9.57
C ARG A 4 21.52 -27.93 -11.05
N GLN A 5 21.13 -26.88 -11.79
CA GLN A 5 21.61 -26.66 -13.17
C GLN A 5 20.87 -25.45 -13.78
N PHE A 6 21.44 -24.27 -13.60
CA PHE A 6 21.23 -23.16 -14.52
C PHE A 6 22.46 -22.23 -14.45
N LEU A 7 23.59 -22.76 -14.89
CA LEU A 7 24.74 -21.95 -15.31
C LEU A 7 25.44 -22.71 -16.46
N SER A 8 25.17 -22.34 -17.69
CA SER A 8 26.05 -22.59 -18.82
C SER A 8 25.95 -21.44 -19.82
N ARG A 9 26.95 -20.59 -19.77
CA ARG A 9 27.85 -20.22 -20.88
C ARG A 9 27.17 -19.80 -22.21
N GLY A 10 27.18 -18.53 -22.47
CA GLY A 10 27.00 -17.94 -23.79
C GLY A 10 28.06 -16.85 -24.03
N THR A 11 28.89 -17.08 -24.99
CA THR A 11 30.15 -16.47 -25.39
C THR A 11 29.97 -15.03 -25.85
N ILE A 12 30.96 -14.20 -25.51
CA ILE A 12 31.21 -12.82 -25.93
C ILE A 12 31.36 -12.74 -27.46
N ALA A 13 30.67 -11.80 -28.08
CA ALA A 13 31.07 -11.24 -29.37
C ALA A 13 31.08 -9.72 -29.30
N THR A 14 32.27 -9.18 -29.25
CA THR A 14 32.58 -7.75 -29.34
C THR A 14 32.41 -7.28 -30.79
N THR A 15 31.60 -6.27 -31.02
CA THR A 15 31.75 -5.43 -32.23
C THR A 15 31.43 -3.99 -31.87
N ALA A 16 32.45 -3.16 -31.89
CA ALA A 16 32.39 -1.70 -31.79
C ALA A 16 31.96 -1.12 -33.13
N ILE A 17 31.03 -0.18 -33.15
CA ILE A 17 30.89 0.83 -34.20
C ILE A 17 30.55 2.19 -33.54
N LEU A 18 31.36 3.18 -33.99
CA LEU A 18 31.37 4.58 -33.57
C LEU A 18 30.16 5.39 -34.08
N ALA A 19 29.79 6.34 -33.24
CA ALA A 19 29.40 7.74 -33.52
C ALA A 19 28.35 8.07 -34.56
N ALA A 20 27.28 8.78 -34.08
CA ALA A 20 26.83 10.05 -34.68
C ALA A 20 25.84 10.77 -33.70
N ALA A 21 26.28 11.91 -33.27
CA ALA A 21 25.59 13.22 -33.15
C ALA A 21 24.08 13.31 -32.91
N GLY A 22 23.73 13.84 -31.72
CA GLY A 22 22.92 15.05 -31.61
C GLY A 22 21.44 14.99 -32.00
N ALA A 23 20.57 14.75 -31.03
CA ALA A 23 19.28 15.44 -30.98
C ALA A 23 18.90 15.64 -29.51
N ALA A 24 18.91 16.87 -29.07
CA ALA A 24 18.42 17.27 -27.75
C ALA A 24 16.91 16.99 -27.67
N SER A 25 16.54 15.89 -27.04
CA SER A 25 15.16 15.70 -26.58
C SER A 25 15.03 16.48 -25.28
N ARG A 26 14.36 17.65 -25.34
CA ARG A 26 13.84 18.32 -24.16
C ARG A 26 12.91 17.34 -23.45
N ALA A 27 13.40 16.76 -22.37
CA ALA A 27 12.54 16.12 -21.41
C ALA A 27 11.50 17.17 -20.96
N ALA A 28 10.23 16.89 -21.19
CA ALA A 28 9.15 17.63 -20.59
C ALA A 28 9.35 17.48 -19.06
N GLU A 29 9.71 18.56 -18.39
CA GLU A 29 9.66 18.67 -16.96
C GLU A 29 8.19 18.47 -16.56
N GLY A 30 7.85 17.23 -16.21
CA GLY A 30 6.59 16.92 -15.58
C GLY A 30 6.54 17.73 -14.28
N GLN A 31 5.62 18.67 -14.21
CA GLN A 31 5.33 19.43 -13.00
C GLN A 31 5.10 18.41 -11.89
N ALA A 32 6.06 18.28 -10.96
CA ALA A 32 5.90 17.46 -9.78
C ALA A 32 4.61 17.93 -9.08
N ALA A 33 3.67 17.00 -8.88
CA ALA A 33 2.44 17.32 -8.17
C ALA A 33 2.82 17.90 -6.82
N ALA A 34 2.19 19.02 -6.45
CA ALA A 34 2.46 19.69 -5.19
C ALA A 34 2.32 18.69 -4.04
N LYS A 35 3.37 18.51 -3.24
CA LYS A 35 3.30 17.68 -2.04
C LYS A 35 2.20 18.24 -1.14
N PRO A 36 1.34 17.39 -0.53
CA PRO A 36 0.29 17.86 0.37
C PRO A 36 0.86 18.75 1.47
N VAL A 37 0.13 19.77 1.84
CA VAL A 37 0.54 20.66 2.95
C VAL A 37 0.54 19.85 4.24
N PRO A 38 1.62 19.86 5.05
CA PRO A 38 1.76 18.98 6.21
C PRO A 38 0.58 19.00 7.19
N GLY A 39 -0.16 20.10 7.32
CA GLY A 39 -1.33 20.21 8.20
C GLY A 39 -2.59 19.47 7.70
N GLU A 40 -2.72 19.24 6.38
CA GLU A 40 -3.89 18.56 5.79
C GLU A 40 -3.82 17.03 5.96
N LEU A 41 -2.65 16.49 6.26
CA LEU A 41 -2.44 15.06 6.42
C LEU A 41 -2.54 14.58 7.87
N LYS A 42 -2.57 15.49 8.85
CA LYS A 42 -2.64 15.12 10.27
C LYS A 42 -3.96 14.42 10.56
N LEU A 43 -3.87 13.27 11.21
CA LEU A 43 -5.01 12.51 11.73
C LEU A 43 -5.13 12.74 13.24
N ARG A 44 -6.31 12.46 13.81
CA ARG A 44 -6.54 12.63 15.24
C ARG A 44 -6.68 11.27 15.90
N PRO A 45 -5.81 10.92 16.86
CA PRO A 45 -5.99 9.70 17.64
C PRO A 45 -7.29 9.78 18.47
N ALA A 46 -7.90 8.63 18.71
CA ALA A 46 -9.06 8.49 19.60
C ALA A 46 -8.62 8.31 21.07
N GLU A 47 -9.57 8.42 21.98
CA GLU A 47 -9.40 8.01 23.38
C GLU A 47 -9.52 6.47 23.50
N GLY A 48 -8.50 5.75 23.08
CA GLY A 48 -8.47 4.29 23.11
C GLY A 48 -8.07 3.69 21.77
N PRO A 49 -8.06 2.35 21.65
CA PRO A 49 -7.57 1.67 20.45
C PRO A 49 -8.40 2.03 19.22
N MET A 50 -7.72 2.34 18.13
CA MET A 50 -8.33 2.67 16.84
C MET A 50 -8.43 1.41 15.97
N ASP A 51 -9.60 1.18 15.39
CA ASP A 51 -9.85 0.02 14.53
C ASP A 51 -9.15 0.14 13.17
N VAL A 52 -8.44 -0.92 12.77
CA VAL A 52 -7.82 -1.07 11.45
C VAL A 52 -8.36 -2.33 10.80
N ALA A 53 -9.04 -2.18 9.67
CA ALA A 53 -9.56 -3.30 8.89
C ALA A 53 -8.60 -3.68 7.76
N PHE A 54 -8.25 -4.95 7.69
CA PHE A 54 -7.45 -5.52 6.61
C PHE A 54 -8.33 -6.32 5.66
N CYS A 55 -8.48 -5.84 4.43
CA CYS A 55 -9.23 -6.56 3.41
C CYS A 55 -8.47 -7.81 2.98
N ILE A 56 -9.14 -8.97 2.98
CA ILE A 56 -8.57 -10.23 2.52
C ILE A 56 -9.49 -10.93 1.51
N SER A 57 -8.90 -11.68 0.61
CA SER A 57 -9.60 -12.54 -0.35
C SER A 57 -8.73 -13.72 -0.78
N GLN A 58 -9.24 -14.60 -1.62
CA GLN A 58 -8.40 -15.62 -2.24
C GLN A 58 -7.21 -14.99 -2.97
N ASN A 59 -6.02 -15.53 -2.76
CA ASN A 59 -4.73 -15.05 -3.28
C ASN A 59 -4.31 -13.66 -2.79
N SER A 60 -4.80 -13.19 -1.64
CA SER A 60 -4.24 -11.99 -0.99
C SER A 60 -2.75 -12.15 -0.80
N ASN A 61 -1.99 -11.11 -1.15
CA ASN A 61 -0.54 -11.13 -0.93
C ASN A 61 -0.23 -10.97 0.57
N VAL A 62 0.47 -11.94 1.14
CA VAL A 62 0.71 -12.03 2.59
C VAL A 62 1.48 -10.82 3.11
N ILE A 63 2.57 -10.42 2.46
CA ILE A 63 3.41 -9.33 2.98
C ILE A 63 2.73 -7.96 2.87
N ASP A 64 1.84 -7.76 1.87
CA ASP A 64 1.09 -6.53 1.72
C ASP A 64 0.12 -6.28 2.88
N MET A 65 -0.30 -7.36 3.52
CA MET A 65 -1.12 -7.34 4.73
C MET A 65 -0.24 -7.38 5.99
N ALA A 66 0.65 -8.39 6.10
CA ALA A 66 1.42 -8.66 7.30
C ALA A 66 2.40 -7.52 7.65
N GLY A 67 2.99 -6.85 6.65
CA GLY A 67 3.87 -5.72 6.88
C GLY A 67 3.18 -4.56 7.62
N PRO A 68 2.08 -3.99 7.09
CA PRO A 68 1.29 -2.99 7.79
C PRO A 68 0.67 -3.51 9.10
N TRP A 69 0.28 -4.78 9.16
CA TRP A 69 -0.26 -5.41 10.37
C TRP A 69 0.71 -5.28 11.54
N GLU A 70 1.96 -5.73 11.35
CA GLU A 70 2.99 -5.63 12.40
C GLU A 70 3.24 -4.18 12.79
N VAL A 71 3.28 -3.25 11.84
CA VAL A 71 3.46 -1.83 12.18
C VAL A 71 2.35 -1.36 13.13
N PHE A 72 1.07 -1.58 12.79
CA PHE A 72 -0.03 -1.11 13.62
C PHE A 72 -0.13 -1.86 14.96
N GLN A 73 0.17 -3.17 14.97
CA GLN A 73 0.17 -3.98 16.18
C GLN A 73 1.19 -3.46 17.22
N ASP A 74 2.36 -3.03 16.74
CA ASP A 74 3.49 -2.67 17.61
C ASP A 74 3.46 -1.20 18.06
N VAL A 75 2.44 -0.42 17.68
CA VAL A 75 2.29 0.95 18.17
C VAL A 75 1.68 0.94 19.57
N SER A 76 2.43 1.46 20.53
CA SER A 76 1.95 1.69 21.89
C SER A 76 1.69 3.18 22.14
N ALA A 77 0.55 3.48 22.73
CA ALA A 77 0.21 4.82 23.20
C ALA A 77 -0.10 4.74 24.70
N ASN A 78 0.65 5.47 25.52
CA ASN A 78 0.52 5.49 26.98
C ASN A 78 0.64 4.10 27.67
N GLY A 79 1.37 3.17 27.05
CA GLY A 79 1.55 1.80 27.56
C GLY A 79 0.54 0.77 27.06
N ASP A 80 -0.50 1.20 26.36
CA ASP A 80 -1.54 0.33 25.76
C ASP A 80 -1.40 0.28 24.25
N SER A 81 -1.99 -0.76 23.62
CA SER A 81 -2.05 -0.87 22.15
C SER A 81 -2.84 0.30 21.57
N ALA A 82 -2.25 1.03 20.63
CA ALA A 82 -2.90 2.17 19.98
C ALA A 82 -3.95 1.75 18.93
N PHE A 83 -3.85 0.53 18.42
CA PHE A 83 -4.74 0.02 17.38
C PHE A 83 -5.32 -1.35 17.75
N ARG A 84 -6.52 -1.61 17.26
CA ARG A 84 -7.17 -2.91 17.27
C ARG A 84 -7.34 -3.38 15.84
N LEU A 85 -6.76 -4.53 15.49
CA LEU A 85 -6.67 -5.02 14.12
C LEU A 85 -7.67 -6.14 13.90
N PHE A 86 -8.29 -6.15 12.72
CA PHE A 86 -9.17 -7.23 12.31
C PHE A 86 -9.16 -7.39 10.78
N THR A 87 -9.53 -8.58 10.33
CA THR A 87 -9.64 -8.92 8.91
C THR A 87 -11.09 -8.86 8.44
N VAL A 88 -11.28 -8.39 7.19
CA VAL A 88 -12.59 -8.34 6.55
C VAL A 88 -12.54 -8.98 5.17
N ALA A 89 -13.60 -9.70 4.81
CA ALA A 89 -13.76 -10.33 3.51
C ALA A 89 -15.22 -10.27 3.04
N GLU A 90 -15.49 -10.74 1.85
CA GLU A 90 -16.87 -10.82 1.33
C GLU A 90 -17.73 -11.85 2.08
N LYS A 91 -17.09 -12.91 2.60
CA LYS A 91 -17.71 -14.00 3.38
C LYS A 91 -16.79 -14.40 4.51
N LYS A 92 -17.33 -15.06 5.54
CA LYS A 92 -16.56 -15.61 6.66
C LYS A 92 -15.87 -16.95 6.36
N ASP A 93 -15.96 -17.43 5.12
CA ASP A 93 -15.24 -18.64 4.70
C ASP A 93 -13.73 -18.40 4.73
N SER A 94 -12.98 -19.46 5.04
CA SER A 94 -11.53 -19.43 4.99
C SER A 94 -11.02 -18.99 3.60
N VAL A 95 -10.12 -18.04 3.56
CA VAL A 95 -9.44 -17.61 2.35
C VAL A 95 -8.02 -18.16 2.31
N ARG A 96 -7.56 -18.56 1.14
CA ARG A 96 -6.20 -19.02 0.90
C ARG A 96 -5.37 -17.90 0.29
N ALA A 97 -4.49 -17.31 1.08
CA ALA A 97 -3.55 -16.28 0.65
C ALA A 97 -2.37 -16.86 -0.14
N THR A 98 -1.48 -16.01 -0.63
CA THR A 98 -0.27 -16.44 -1.36
C THR A 98 0.59 -17.37 -0.50
N GLY A 99 1.33 -18.28 -1.15
CA GLY A 99 2.10 -19.30 -0.45
C GLY A 99 1.26 -20.38 0.25
N GLY A 100 -0.08 -20.30 0.16
CA GLY A 100 -0.98 -21.31 0.73
C GLY A 100 -1.37 -21.05 2.19
N LEU A 101 -1.10 -19.86 2.73
CA LEU A 101 -1.54 -19.49 4.07
C LEU A 101 -3.08 -19.40 4.12
N HIS A 102 -3.67 -20.06 5.12
CA HIS A 102 -5.12 -19.99 5.36
C HIS A 102 -5.43 -18.95 6.41
N LEU A 103 -6.40 -18.08 6.12
CA LEU A 103 -6.92 -17.06 7.00
C LEU A 103 -8.42 -17.20 7.14
N ILE A 104 -8.94 -16.98 8.34
CA ILE A 104 -10.38 -16.92 8.61
C ILE A 104 -10.70 -15.45 8.87
N PRO A 105 -11.57 -14.81 8.07
CA PRO A 105 -11.95 -13.41 8.30
C PRO A 105 -12.69 -13.23 9.63
N ASP A 106 -12.38 -12.17 10.36
CA ASP A 106 -13.11 -11.81 11.58
C ASP A 106 -14.51 -11.30 11.24
N HIS A 107 -14.62 -10.51 10.17
CA HIS A 107 -15.86 -9.88 9.72
C HIS A 107 -16.08 -10.02 8.22
N THR A 108 -17.34 -9.81 7.80
CA THR A 108 -17.67 -9.52 6.40
C THR A 108 -17.65 -8.02 6.14
N PHE A 109 -17.69 -7.61 4.84
CA PHE A 109 -17.84 -6.19 4.48
C PHE A 109 -19.17 -5.58 5.01
N GLU A 110 -20.15 -6.41 5.32
CA GLU A 110 -21.49 -5.97 5.78
C GLU A 110 -21.55 -5.80 7.30
N ASP A 111 -20.92 -6.72 8.07
CA ASP A 111 -21.00 -6.74 9.54
C ASP A 111 -19.77 -6.17 10.26
N ALA A 112 -18.78 -5.70 9.51
CA ALA A 112 -17.58 -5.10 10.09
C ALA A 112 -17.90 -3.79 10.85
N PRO A 113 -17.31 -3.59 12.04
CA PRO A 113 -17.34 -2.27 12.67
C PRO A 113 -16.66 -1.24 11.77
N THR A 114 -17.08 0.02 11.85
CA THR A 114 -16.46 1.10 11.07
C THR A 114 -15.02 1.34 11.53
N PRO A 115 -14.00 1.01 10.70
CA PRO A 115 -12.61 1.21 11.09
C PRO A 115 -12.18 2.66 10.91
N ARG A 116 -11.09 3.04 11.58
CA ARG A 116 -10.39 4.30 11.33
C ARG A 116 -9.47 4.22 10.10
N VAL A 117 -8.89 3.06 9.87
CA VAL A 117 -8.02 2.79 8.73
C VAL A 117 -8.46 1.52 8.02
N VAL A 118 -8.51 1.55 6.69
CA VAL A 118 -8.69 0.37 5.84
C VAL A 118 -7.42 0.09 5.07
N VAL A 119 -6.91 -1.13 5.14
CA VAL A 119 -5.74 -1.61 4.39
C VAL A 119 -6.19 -2.57 3.30
N VAL A 120 -5.84 -2.25 2.05
CA VAL A 120 -6.20 -3.04 0.86
C VAL A 120 -4.92 -3.58 0.22
N PRO A 121 -4.53 -4.83 0.49
CA PRO A 121 -3.39 -5.49 -0.16
C PRO A 121 -3.69 -5.83 -1.63
N ALA A 122 -2.76 -6.46 -2.31
CA ALA A 122 -3.03 -7.14 -3.57
C ALA A 122 -4.07 -8.25 -3.33
N ILE A 123 -5.30 -8.02 -3.76
CA ILE A 123 -6.46 -8.92 -3.58
C ILE A 123 -7.32 -8.97 -4.84
N ARG A 124 -8.16 -10.01 -4.91
CA ARG A 124 -9.19 -10.09 -5.94
C ARG A 124 -10.32 -9.11 -5.63
N GLY A 125 -10.66 -8.26 -6.60
CA GLY A 125 -11.77 -7.32 -6.47
C GLY A 125 -13.12 -7.96 -6.73
N THR A 126 -14.14 -7.47 -5.98
CA THR A 126 -15.56 -7.81 -6.15
C THR A 126 -16.39 -6.55 -5.98
N GLU A 127 -17.65 -6.57 -6.41
CA GLU A 127 -18.55 -5.43 -6.19
C GLU A 127 -18.78 -5.16 -4.70
N GLY A 128 -18.81 -6.22 -3.87
CA GLY A 128 -18.89 -6.10 -2.41
C GLY A 128 -17.71 -5.31 -1.84
N LEU A 129 -16.48 -5.65 -2.26
CA LEU A 129 -15.28 -4.89 -1.87
C LEU A 129 -15.38 -3.42 -2.32
N TRP A 130 -15.73 -3.15 -3.58
CA TRP A 130 -15.75 -1.77 -4.06
C TRP A 130 -16.85 -0.94 -3.39
N SER A 131 -18.00 -1.53 -3.08
CA SER A 131 -19.06 -0.89 -2.28
C SER A 131 -18.57 -0.59 -0.86
N PHE A 132 -17.90 -1.53 -0.20
CA PHE A 132 -17.27 -1.32 1.10
C PHE A 132 -16.25 -0.18 1.05
N LEU A 133 -15.36 -0.15 0.06
CA LEU A 133 -14.36 0.90 -0.08
C LEU A 133 -14.99 2.28 -0.31
N ARG A 134 -16.04 2.39 -1.13
CA ARG A 134 -16.80 3.65 -1.31
C ARG A 134 -17.39 4.14 0.01
N LYS A 135 -18.01 3.26 0.78
CA LYS A 135 -18.54 3.58 2.13
C LYS A 135 -17.41 4.04 3.05
N MET A 136 -16.34 3.29 3.16
CA MET A 136 -15.21 3.60 4.05
C MET A 136 -14.46 4.88 3.64
N SER A 137 -14.47 5.27 2.36
CA SER A 137 -13.88 6.55 1.93
C SER A 137 -14.51 7.78 2.57
N THR A 138 -15.75 7.66 3.03
CA THR A 138 -16.48 8.73 3.74
C THR A 138 -16.40 8.58 5.25
N GLU A 139 -16.48 7.38 5.77
CA GLU A 139 -16.60 7.07 7.19
C GLU A 139 -15.25 6.90 7.89
N ALA A 140 -14.26 6.29 7.24
CA ALA A 140 -12.93 6.09 7.80
C ALA A 140 -12.08 7.37 7.72
N ASP A 141 -11.01 7.41 8.51
CA ASP A 141 -10.01 8.46 8.41
C ASP A 141 -9.13 8.28 7.18
N LEU A 142 -8.81 7.03 6.85
CA LEU A 142 -7.92 6.69 5.75
C LEU A 142 -8.26 5.34 5.12
N VAL A 143 -8.28 5.30 3.78
CA VAL A 143 -8.22 4.06 3.00
C VAL A 143 -6.84 3.99 2.33
N MET A 144 -6.05 2.98 2.65
CA MET A 144 -4.73 2.79 2.07
C MET A 144 -4.62 1.48 1.29
N SER A 145 -3.83 1.48 0.23
CA SER A 145 -3.53 0.27 -0.53
C SER A 145 -2.04 -0.05 -0.55
N VAL A 146 -1.73 -1.32 -0.73
CA VAL A 146 -0.38 -1.81 -0.97
C VAL A 146 -0.39 -2.60 -2.29
N CYS A 147 0.69 -2.46 -3.07
CA CYS A 147 0.87 -3.23 -4.30
C CYS A 147 -0.29 -3.00 -5.30
N THR A 148 -0.81 -4.06 -5.90
CA THR A 148 -1.97 -3.99 -6.81
C THR A 148 -3.31 -3.73 -6.11
N GLY A 149 -3.33 -3.57 -4.80
CA GLY A 149 -4.50 -3.04 -4.08
C GLY A 149 -4.96 -1.67 -4.61
N ALA A 150 -4.05 -0.88 -5.19
CA ALA A 150 -4.37 0.40 -5.84
C ALA A 150 -5.40 0.25 -6.98
N PHE A 151 -5.42 -0.87 -7.71
CA PHE A 151 -6.43 -1.16 -8.71
C PHE A 151 -7.85 -1.23 -8.10
N GLN A 152 -7.97 -1.73 -6.88
CA GLN A 152 -9.26 -1.82 -6.20
C GLN A 152 -9.76 -0.44 -5.79
N LEU A 153 -8.86 0.41 -5.30
CA LEU A 153 -9.19 1.80 -4.98
C LEU A 153 -9.59 2.58 -6.25
N ALA A 154 -8.87 2.38 -7.36
CA ALA A 154 -9.20 3.02 -8.64
C ALA A 154 -10.56 2.55 -9.17
N ARG A 155 -10.85 1.25 -9.11
CA ARG A 155 -12.16 0.70 -9.51
C ARG A 155 -13.31 1.20 -8.63
N ALA A 156 -13.05 1.44 -7.36
CA ALA A 156 -14.03 2.06 -6.48
C ALA A 156 -14.21 3.58 -6.73
N GLY A 157 -13.39 4.18 -7.62
CA GLY A 157 -13.44 5.61 -7.96
C GLY A 157 -12.69 6.52 -6.97
N LEU A 158 -11.96 5.95 -6.02
CA LEU A 158 -11.29 6.72 -4.96
C LEU A 158 -10.04 7.45 -5.45
N LEU A 159 -9.51 7.08 -6.60
CA LEU A 159 -8.27 7.65 -7.16
C LEU A 159 -8.50 8.57 -8.35
N ASP A 160 -9.73 8.77 -8.82
CA ASP A 160 -10.04 9.64 -9.97
C ASP A 160 -9.49 11.07 -9.75
N GLY A 161 -8.66 11.53 -10.69
CA GLY A 161 -8.01 12.85 -10.66
C GLY A 161 -6.86 12.99 -9.65
N ARG A 162 -6.54 11.94 -8.90
CA ARG A 162 -5.49 11.93 -7.85
C ARG A 162 -4.21 11.31 -8.35
N ASN A 163 -3.11 11.69 -7.72
CA ASN A 163 -1.85 11.00 -7.86
C ASN A 163 -1.89 9.68 -7.08
N ALA A 164 -1.29 8.63 -7.63
CA ALA A 164 -1.22 7.31 -6.98
C ALA A 164 -0.02 6.52 -7.48
N THR A 165 0.41 5.55 -6.70
CA THR A 165 1.38 4.54 -7.13
C THR A 165 0.85 3.13 -6.94
N THR A 166 1.51 2.16 -7.54
CA THR A 166 1.23 0.73 -7.42
C THR A 166 2.54 -0.05 -7.56
N HIS A 167 2.49 -1.38 -7.53
CA HIS A 167 3.67 -2.21 -7.77
C HIS A 167 4.29 -1.92 -9.13
N HIS A 168 5.61 -1.79 -9.19
CA HIS A 168 6.33 -1.31 -10.37
C HIS A 168 6.11 -2.16 -11.64
N GLU A 169 5.92 -3.46 -11.51
CA GLU A 169 5.63 -4.34 -12.66
C GLU A 169 4.24 -4.09 -13.28
N PHE A 170 3.35 -3.39 -12.57
CA PHE A 170 1.98 -3.13 -13.00
C PHE A 170 1.73 -1.65 -13.37
N TRP A 171 2.76 -0.81 -13.44
CA TRP A 171 2.59 0.60 -13.77
C TRP A 171 1.90 0.83 -15.11
N ASP A 172 2.37 0.15 -16.17
CA ASP A 172 1.82 0.33 -17.52
C ASP A 172 0.39 -0.18 -17.63
N GLU A 173 0.07 -1.30 -16.96
CA GLU A 173 -1.29 -1.82 -16.90
C GLU A 173 -2.22 -0.88 -16.11
N PHE A 174 -1.73 -0.34 -14.99
CA PHE A 174 -2.50 0.58 -14.16
C PHE A 174 -2.83 1.87 -14.92
N GLU A 175 -1.86 2.49 -15.55
CA GLU A 175 -2.04 3.70 -16.36
C GLU A 175 -2.99 3.48 -17.51
N LYS A 176 -2.86 2.36 -18.22
CA LYS A 176 -3.73 1.98 -19.34
C LYS A 176 -5.19 1.74 -18.91
N THR A 177 -5.38 1.06 -17.77
CA THR A 177 -6.73 0.64 -17.32
C THR A 177 -7.44 1.69 -16.48
N HIS A 178 -6.68 2.63 -15.88
CA HIS A 178 -7.21 3.70 -15.03
C HIS A 178 -6.70 5.08 -15.46
N PRO A 179 -7.04 5.55 -16.68
CA PRO A 179 -6.47 6.77 -17.28
C PRO A 179 -6.86 8.06 -16.54
N LYS A 180 -7.81 8.01 -15.61
CA LYS A 180 -8.16 9.15 -14.74
C LYS A 180 -7.23 9.29 -13.54
N VAL A 181 -6.41 8.30 -13.25
CA VAL A 181 -5.45 8.32 -12.15
C VAL A 181 -4.12 8.87 -12.65
N LYS A 182 -3.50 9.76 -11.91
CA LYS A 182 -2.18 10.29 -12.22
C LYS A 182 -1.12 9.37 -11.60
N LEU A 183 -0.61 8.42 -12.39
CA LEU A 183 0.38 7.47 -11.90
C LEU A 183 1.71 8.16 -11.59
N GLU A 184 2.22 7.96 -10.39
CA GLU A 184 3.59 8.29 -10.00
C GLU A 184 4.45 7.03 -9.97
N ARG A 185 5.54 7.05 -10.76
CA ARG A 185 6.51 5.96 -10.87
C ARG A 185 7.69 6.25 -9.96
N GLY A 186 8.01 5.33 -9.05
CA GLY A 186 9.21 5.40 -8.21
C GLY A 186 9.00 5.69 -6.72
N PRO A 187 8.03 6.54 -6.28
CA PRO A 187 7.87 6.77 -4.85
C PRO A 187 7.43 5.51 -4.13
N ARG A 188 7.87 5.37 -2.87
CA ARG A 188 7.46 4.24 -2.02
C ARG A 188 5.96 4.30 -1.72
N TYR A 189 5.40 5.50 -1.59
CA TYR A 189 3.97 5.74 -1.44
C TYR A 189 3.57 7.14 -1.94
N VAL A 190 2.29 7.29 -2.20
CA VAL A 190 1.63 8.58 -2.51
C VAL A 190 0.46 8.74 -1.56
N GLU A 191 0.34 9.90 -0.93
CA GLU A 191 -0.67 10.13 0.09
C GLU A 191 -1.52 11.39 -0.17
N HIS A 192 -2.78 11.30 0.23
CA HIS A 192 -3.76 12.37 0.31
C HIS A 192 -4.41 12.36 1.69
N ALA A 193 -5.31 13.31 1.98
CA ALA A 193 -5.96 13.40 3.28
C ALA A 193 -6.64 12.09 3.70
N LYS A 194 -7.44 11.48 2.80
CA LYS A 194 -8.27 10.28 3.08
C LYS A 194 -7.88 9.02 2.30
N VAL A 195 -6.95 9.12 1.36
CA VAL A 195 -6.53 8.00 0.52
C VAL A 195 -5.02 8.00 0.38
N ALA A 196 -4.40 6.83 0.47
CA ALA A 196 -2.97 6.66 0.21
C ALA A 196 -2.72 5.36 -0.55
N THR A 197 -1.66 5.33 -1.35
CA THR A 197 -1.26 4.13 -2.11
C THR A 197 0.23 3.87 -1.92
N ALA A 198 0.60 2.64 -1.62
CA ALA A 198 1.99 2.20 -1.56
C ALA A 198 2.35 1.38 -2.80
N GLY A 199 3.60 1.40 -3.17
CA GLY A 199 4.19 0.50 -4.14
C GLY A 199 4.10 -0.97 -3.72
N GLY A 200 5.01 -1.82 -4.21
CA GLY A 200 4.96 -3.27 -3.94
C GLY A 200 5.45 -3.66 -2.55
N LEU A 201 4.82 -4.69 -2.01
CA LEU A 201 5.34 -5.49 -0.90
C LEU A 201 5.75 -4.64 0.33
N THR A 202 7.05 -4.53 0.58
CA THR A 202 7.59 -3.81 1.75
C THR A 202 7.28 -2.31 1.78
N SER A 203 6.80 -1.71 0.67
CA SER A 203 6.33 -0.33 0.66
C SER A 203 5.11 -0.11 1.58
N GLY A 204 4.36 -1.19 1.87
CA GLY A 204 3.27 -1.17 2.84
C GLY A 204 3.74 -0.85 4.26
N ILE A 205 4.95 -1.29 4.65
CA ILE A 205 5.56 -0.96 5.94
C ILE A 205 5.84 0.55 6.02
N ASP A 206 6.43 1.12 4.96
CA ASP A 206 6.70 2.56 4.92
C ASP A 206 5.43 3.38 5.03
N LEU A 207 4.39 3.03 4.27
CA LEU A 207 3.11 3.74 4.35
C LEU A 207 2.45 3.58 5.73
N ALA A 208 2.48 2.41 6.34
CA ALA A 208 1.93 2.20 7.68
C ALA A 208 2.67 3.04 8.75
N LEU A 209 4.00 3.08 8.72
CA LEU A 209 4.80 3.95 9.60
C LEU A 209 4.46 5.44 9.36
N ARG A 210 4.26 5.83 8.10
CA ARG A 210 3.80 7.18 7.79
C ARG A 210 2.40 7.48 8.36
N VAL A 211 1.49 6.51 8.34
CA VAL A 211 0.16 6.65 8.95
C VAL A 211 0.28 6.80 10.48
N VAL A 212 1.17 6.06 11.12
CA VAL A 212 1.48 6.23 12.55
C VAL A 212 1.97 7.65 12.82
N GLU A 213 2.89 8.17 12.01
CA GLU A 213 3.36 9.58 12.13
C GLU A 213 2.20 10.58 11.95
N ARG A 214 1.24 10.30 11.08
CA ARG A 214 0.07 11.17 10.87
C ARG A 214 -0.89 11.18 12.07
N TYR A 215 -1.06 10.06 12.75
CA TYR A 215 -1.88 9.98 13.98
C TYR A 215 -1.18 10.59 15.18
N PHE A 216 0.05 10.23 15.39
CA PHE A 216 0.83 10.62 16.55
C PHE A 216 1.91 11.64 16.18
N ASP A 217 3.12 11.18 15.98
CA ASP A 217 4.28 11.97 15.58
C ASP A 217 5.39 11.08 15.00
N ARG A 218 6.43 11.74 14.53
CA ARG A 218 7.63 11.09 13.98
C ARG A 218 8.37 10.25 15.04
N ALA A 219 8.37 10.65 16.29
CA ALA A 219 9.05 9.92 17.36
C ALA A 219 8.38 8.56 17.61
N THR A 220 7.05 8.53 17.63
CA THR A 220 6.26 7.29 17.75
C THR A 220 6.51 6.34 16.57
N ALA A 221 6.45 6.85 15.32
CA ALA A 221 6.74 6.05 14.15
C ALA A 221 8.19 5.52 14.16
N GLN A 222 9.15 6.34 14.60
CA GLN A 222 10.55 5.91 14.73
C GLN A 222 10.71 4.84 15.82
N ALA A 223 10.04 4.97 16.95
CA ALA A 223 10.09 3.97 18.03
C ALA A 223 9.55 2.62 17.53
N THR A 224 8.41 2.63 16.81
CA THR A 224 7.84 1.43 16.18
C THR A 224 8.80 0.80 15.17
N ALA A 225 9.37 1.60 14.25
CA ALA A 225 10.34 1.09 13.28
C ALA A 225 11.58 0.50 13.96
N THR A 226 12.03 1.09 15.06
CA THR A 226 13.17 0.60 15.84
C THR A 226 12.85 -0.72 16.53
N TYR A 227 11.67 -0.84 17.14
CA TYR A 227 11.20 -2.07 17.78
C TYR A 227 11.09 -3.22 16.77
N MET A 228 10.57 -2.96 15.58
CA MET A 228 10.50 -3.92 14.47
C MET A 228 11.86 -4.23 13.82
N GLU A 229 12.95 -3.61 14.27
CA GLU A 229 14.26 -3.66 13.59
C GLU A 229 14.20 -3.24 12.11
N TYR A 230 13.18 -2.48 11.72
CA TYR A 230 13.02 -1.97 10.36
C TYR A 230 13.98 -0.81 10.09
N ARG A 231 14.91 -1.02 9.17
CA ARG A 231 15.98 -0.05 8.83
C ARG A 231 15.69 0.78 7.58
N GLY A 232 14.56 0.53 6.91
CA GLY A 232 14.11 1.36 5.78
C GLY A 232 13.79 2.78 6.23
N ASP A 233 14.03 3.75 5.37
CA ASP A 233 13.79 5.17 5.62
C ASP A 233 12.72 5.78 4.68
N GLY A 234 12.15 4.98 3.79
CA GLY A 234 11.16 5.40 2.79
C GLY A 234 9.90 6.05 3.38
N TRP A 235 9.60 5.79 4.66
CA TRP A 235 8.44 6.37 5.35
C TRP A 235 8.63 7.82 5.81
N ARG A 236 9.86 8.31 5.79
CA ARG A 236 10.19 9.66 6.28
C ARG A 236 9.85 10.80 5.30
N GLY A 237 9.43 10.46 4.07
CA GLY A 237 9.00 11.41 3.04
C GLY A 237 10.15 12.14 2.37
#